data_88c2cbd23c363a0256bd4dd9a7ae4ed1
#
_entry.id   88c2cbd23c363a0256bd4dd9a7ae4ed1
#
_cell.length_a   1.000
_cell.length_b   1.000
_cell.length_c   1.000
_cell.angle_alpha   90.00
_cell.angle_beta   90.00
_cell.angle_gamma   90.00
#
_symmetry.space_group_name_H-M   'P 1'
#
loop_
_entity.id
_entity.type
_entity.pdbx_description
1 polymer ?
#
loop_
_entity_poly.entity_id
_entity_poly.type
_entity_poly.pdbx_seq_one_letter_code
_entity_poly.pdbx_strand_id
1 'polypeptide(L)'
;KRRYLVEEMKVDGFKCDGGEFIWGRDLQFYDGRKGDEMRNLFPNLYVDAYYKFVKSIDKDAIVFHRAGTTGVQQHPLAWNGDQSSSFPAFKEAIRSCINSSISGISFIAYDIAGYHDETNLTTELYKRSLAQAAFSPIMQLHSGYSGDAHLERTPWNIAKLLNDKSCIDVYKKFANIRFNLIPYLYTETKYTSETAMPLMRPLLLDYPSDKNVYKYETDYILGRNLLVFPVTEPGKIKEIYFPEGDWFDFWSFKK
;
A
#
# COMPACT_ATOMS: atom_id res chain seq x y z
N LYS A 1 19.15 13.85 -17.59
CA LYS A 1 18.05 14.68 -18.12
C LYS A 1 17.02 15.12 -17.06
N ARG A 2 16.86 14.41 -15.91
CA ARG A 2 15.86 14.71 -14.87
C ARG A 2 16.42 15.47 -13.66
N ARG A 3 17.69 15.86 -13.69
CA ARG A 3 18.37 16.51 -12.57
C ARG A 3 17.67 17.80 -12.12
N TYR A 4 17.20 18.59 -13.10
CA TYR A 4 16.47 19.83 -12.84
C TYR A 4 15.20 19.64 -11.98
N LEU A 5 14.53 18.47 -12.06
CA LEU A 5 13.35 18.18 -11.23
C LEU A 5 13.70 18.22 -9.74
N VAL A 6 14.85 17.66 -9.37
CA VAL A 6 15.26 17.59 -7.97
C VAL A 6 15.99 18.88 -7.56
N GLU A 7 16.92 19.39 -8.40
CA GLU A 7 17.77 20.54 -8.05
C GLU A 7 17.05 21.89 -8.15
N GLU A 8 16.22 22.07 -9.20
CA GLU A 8 15.55 23.35 -9.47
C GLU A 8 14.12 23.37 -8.98
N MET A 9 13.34 22.32 -9.34
CA MET A 9 11.93 22.21 -8.96
C MET A 9 11.71 21.67 -7.55
N LYS A 10 12.77 21.17 -6.90
CA LYS A 10 12.73 20.65 -5.51
C LYS A 10 11.75 19.50 -5.32
N VAL A 11 11.68 18.58 -6.29
CA VAL A 11 10.90 17.33 -6.17
C VAL A 11 11.60 16.43 -5.17
N ASP A 12 10.86 15.96 -4.15
CA ASP A 12 11.39 15.15 -3.03
C ASP A 12 11.55 13.66 -3.38
N GLY A 13 11.08 13.22 -4.56
CA GLY A 13 11.19 11.81 -4.97
C GLY A 13 10.46 11.49 -6.26
N PHE A 14 10.40 10.20 -6.58
CA PHE A 14 9.76 9.70 -7.79
C PHE A 14 8.86 8.49 -7.51
N LYS A 15 7.67 8.50 -8.08
CA LYS A 15 6.87 7.29 -8.27
C LYS A 15 7.36 6.62 -9.56
N CYS A 16 7.92 5.42 -9.43
CA CYS A 16 8.47 4.61 -10.53
C CYS A 16 7.46 3.57 -10.95
N ASP A 17 6.65 3.94 -11.93
CA ASP A 17 5.65 3.06 -12.51
C ASP A 17 6.25 2.14 -13.57
N GLY A 18 5.70 0.92 -13.73
CA GLY A 18 6.23 -0.08 -14.64
C GLY A 18 7.46 -0.82 -14.10
N GLY A 19 8.29 -1.31 -15.01
CA GLY A 19 9.49 -2.09 -14.70
C GLY A 19 9.30 -3.60 -14.89
N GLU A 20 8.08 -4.11 -14.94
CA GLU A 20 7.73 -5.52 -15.14
C GLU A 20 7.57 -5.94 -16.61
N PHE A 21 7.62 -5.00 -17.56
CA PHE A 21 7.26 -5.22 -18.97
C PHE A 21 8.36 -5.85 -19.82
N ILE A 22 9.04 -6.86 -19.33
CA ILE A 22 10.02 -7.65 -20.10
C ILE A 22 9.31 -8.88 -20.64
N TRP A 23 8.73 -8.73 -21.82
CA TRP A 23 7.98 -9.77 -22.51
C TRP A 23 8.82 -10.40 -23.62
N GLY A 24 9.00 -11.71 -23.57
CA GLY A 24 9.72 -12.50 -24.58
C GLY A 24 11.11 -12.91 -24.15
N ARG A 25 11.39 -14.20 -24.36
CA ARG A 25 12.70 -14.80 -24.02
C ARG A 25 13.83 -14.31 -24.93
N ASP A 26 13.50 -14.02 -26.18
CA ASP A 26 14.46 -13.64 -27.22
C ASP A 26 14.80 -12.15 -27.23
N LEU A 27 14.14 -11.36 -26.37
CA LEU A 27 14.48 -9.95 -26.19
C LEU A 27 15.95 -9.86 -25.78
N GLN A 28 16.76 -9.09 -26.50
CA GLN A 28 18.18 -8.93 -26.21
C GLN A 28 18.48 -7.54 -25.68
N PHE A 29 19.14 -7.50 -24.52
CA PHE A 29 19.64 -6.27 -23.90
C PHE A 29 21.01 -5.89 -24.47
N TYR A 30 21.43 -4.63 -24.25
CA TYR A 30 22.69 -4.07 -24.75
C TYR A 30 23.90 -4.89 -24.31
N ASP A 31 23.88 -5.46 -23.12
CA ASP A 31 24.94 -6.28 -22.53
C ASP A 31 24.91 -7.76 -22.95
N GLY A 32 24.02 -8.10 -23.89
CA GLY A 32 23.88 -9.44 -24.46
C GLY A 32 22.93 -10.36 -23.71
N ARG A 33 22.48 -9.99 -22.49
CA ARG A 33 21.54 -10.81 -21.73
C ARG A 33 20.19 -10.93 -22.42
N LYS A 34 19.49 -12.02 -22.16
CA LYS A 34 18.18 -12.32 -22.74
C LYS A 34 17.03 -11.91 -21.82
N GLY A 35 15.82 -11.85 -22.40
CA GLY A 35 14.62 -11.44 -21.68
C GLY A 35 14.27 -12.33 -20.50
N ASP A 36 14.51 -13.64 -20.55
CA ASP A 36 14.30 -14.58 -19.45
C ASP A 36 15.29 -14.34 -18.28
N GLU A 37 16.54 -13.96 -18.57
CA GLU A 37 17.52 -13.58 -17.56
C GLU A 37 17.18 -12.22 -16.91
N MET A 38 16.62 -11.31 -17.69
CA MET A 38 16.39 -9.94 -17.28
C MET A 38 15.01 -9.70 -16.65
N ARG A 39 14.04 -10.57 -16.86
CA ARG A 39 12.65 -10.36 -16.40
C ARG A 39 12.55 -10.00 -14.92
N ASN A 40 13.27 -10.74 -14.07
CA ASN A 40 13.26 -10.50 -12.63
C ASN A 40 14.31 -9.48 -12.18
N LEU A 41 15.37 -9.31 -12.94
CA LEU A 41 16.44 -8.38 -12.60
C LEU A 41 16.10 -6.94 -12.98
N PHE A 42 15.44 -6.75 -14.12
CA PHE A 42 15.17 -5.43 -14.70
C PHE A 42 14.38 -4.50 -13.77
N PRO A 43 13.28 -4.93 -13.11
CA PRO A 43 12.56 -4.05 -12.20
C PRO A 43 13.46 -3.52 -11.07
N ASN A 44 14.31 -4.37 -10.49
CA ASN A 44 15.23 -3.94 -9.45
C ASN A 44 16.28 -2.93 -9.96
N LEU A 45 16.84 -3.16 -11.16
CA LEU A 45 17.78 -2.22 -11.79
C LEU A 45 17.09 -0.88 -12.14
N TYR A 46 15.85 -0.95 -12.57
CA TYR A 46 15.03 0.23 -12.89
C TYR A 46 14.83 1.11 -11.64
N VAL A 47 14.38 0.52 -10.55
CA VAL A 47 14.17 1.23 -9.27
C VAL A 47 15.50 1.75 -8.72
N ASP A 48 16.55 0.91 -8.74
CA ASP A 48 17.89 1.25 -8.25
C ASP A 48 18.49 2.46 -9.00
N ALA A 49 18.25 2.56 -10.30
CA ALA A 49 18.71 3.70 -11.09
C ALA A 49 18.07 5.03 -10.62
N TYR A 50 16.77 5.04 -10.31
CA TYR A 50 16.10 6.21 -9.73
C TYR A 50 16.58 6.47 -8.31
N TYR A 51 16.66 5.44 -7.49
CA TYR A 51 17.10 5.55 -6.11
C TYR A 51 18.50 6.15 -5.99
N LYS A 52 19.48 5.59 -6.70
CA LYS A 52 20.86 6.13 -6.74
C LYS A 52 20.90 7.56 -7.27
N PHE A 53 20.10 7.85 -8.30
CA PHE A 53 20.02 9.19 -8.86
C PHE A 53 19.52 10.20 -7.82
N VAL A 54 18.36 9.98 -7.18
CA VAL A 54 17.83 10.94 -6.21
C VAL A 54 18.72 11.06 -4.98
N LYS A 55 19.24 9.94 -4.46
CA LYS A 55 20.14 9.94 -3.31
C LYS A 55 21.48 10.64 -3.57
N SER A 56 21.91 10.75 -4.83
CA SER A 56 23.11 11.53 -5.19
C SER A 56 22.90 13.04 -5.10
N ILE A 57 21.67 13.51 -5.05
CA ILE A 57 21.30 14.93 -4.99
C ILE A 57 20.73 15.28 -3.61
N ASP A 58 19.77 14.47 -3.15
CA ASP A 58 19.11 14.63 -1.86
C ASP A 58 19.01 13.27 -1.15
N LYS A 59 19.71 13.15 -0.02
CA LYS A 59 19.74 11.92 0.77
C LYS A 59 18.39 11.55 1.40
N ASP A 60 17.50 12.53 1.57
CA ASP A 60 16.18 12.33 2.17
C ASP A 60 15.09 12.06 1.12
N ALA A 61 15.40 12.26 -0.19
CA ALA A 61 14.48 11.95 -1.28
C ALA A 61 14.12 10.45 -1.33
N ILE A 62 12.90 10.17 -1.77
CA ILE A 62 12.32 8.82 -1.78
C ILE A 62 12.04 8.31 -3.20
N VAL A 63 11.98 6.99 -3.34
CA VAL A 63 11.49 6.31 -4.54
C VAL A 63 10.35 5.40 -4.14
N PHE A 64 9.24 5.49 -4.85
CA PHE A 64 8.02 4.73 -4.66
C PHE A 64 7.78 3.87 -5.90
N HIS A 65 7.96 2.55 -5.80
CA HIS A 65 7.99 1.66 -6.95
C HIS A 65 6.79 0.70 -7.00
N ARG A 66 6.50 0.18 -8.20
CA ARG A 66 5.49 -0.86 -8.42
C ARG A 66 6.10 -2.25 -8.51
N ALA A 67 7.02 -2.44 -9.41
CA ALA A 67 7.62 -3.72 -9.69
C ALA A 67 8.91 -3.95 -8.88
N GLY A 68 9.11 -5.19 -8.50
CA GLY A 68 10.33 -5.62 -7.82
C GLY A 68 10.36 -7.13 -7.63
N THR A 69 11.54 -7.66 -7.39
CA THR A 69 11.77 -9.05 -7.02
C THR A 69 12.74 -9.11 -5.84
N THR A 70 13.25 -10.30 -5.51
CA THR A 70 14.27 -10.46 -4.46
C THR A 70 15.41 -9.45 -4.63
N GLY A 71 15.67 -8.67 -3.59
CA GLY A 71 16.63 -7.58 -3.59
C GLY A 71 16.01 -6.17 -3.67
N VAL A 72 14.73 -6.04 -4.05
CA VAL A 72 14.04 -4.75 -4.07
C VAL A 72 13.77 -4.19 -2.67
N GLN A 73 13.86 -5.01 -1.64
CA GLN A 73 13.67 -4.64 -0.22
C GLN A 73 14.59 -3.51 0.24
N GLN A 74 15.71 -3.27 -0.44
CA GLN A 74 16.58 -2.11 -0.19
C GLN A 74 15.92 -0.78 -0.57
N HIS A 75 14.82 -0.80 -1.32
CA HIS A 75 14.02 0.37 -1.70
C HIS A 75 12.73 0.36 -0.88
N PRO A 76 12.54 1.29 0.07
CA PRO A 76 11.61 1.08 1.17
C PRO A 76 10.12 1.18 0.81
N LEU A 77 9.76 1.83 -0.30
CA LEU A 77 8.36 2.16 -0.60
C LEU A 77 7.86 1.49 -1.87
N ALA A 78 6.70 0.84 -1.80
CA ALA A 78 6.06 0.18 -2.94
C ALA A 78 4.53 0.32 -2.92
N TRP A 79 3.88 0.05 -4.06
CA TRP A 79 2.43 -0.13 -4.11
C TRP A 79 2.05 -1.30 -5.02
N ASN A 80 0.84 -1.81 -4.85
CA ASN A 80 0.35 -3.03 -5.52
C ASN A 80 -0.01 -2.86 -7.01
N GLY A 81 0.21 -1.67 -7.61
CA GLY A 81 -0.19 -1.40 -8.99
C GLY A 81 -1.69 -1.12 -9.11
N ASP A 82 -2.22 -1.36 -10.30
CA ASP A 82 -3.54 -0.94 -10.73
C ASP A 82 -4.58 -2.02 -10.42
N GLN A 83 -5.32 -1.91 -9.35
CA GLN A 83 -6.41 -2.83 -9.03
C GLN A 83 -7.79 -2.29 -9.46
N SER A 84 -8.71 -3.22 -9.68
CA SER A 84 -10.11 -2.93 -9.97
C SER A 84 -10.84 -2.33 -8.75
N SER A 85 -11.82 -1.46 -9.01
CA SER A 85 -12.70 -0.88 -7.98
C SER A 85 -13.78 -1.88 -7.54
N SER A 86 -13.37 -2.95 -6.87
CA SER A 86 -14.27 -4.00 -6.40
C SER A 86 -13.86 -4.55 -5.04
N PHE A 87 -14.82 -5.13 -4.28
CA PHE A 87 -14.51 -5.77 -3.00
C PHE A 87 -13.54 -6.95 -3.13
N PRO A 88 -13.64 -7.84 -4.14
CA PRO A 88 -12.64 -8.88 -4.34
C PRO A 88 -11.23 -8.31 -4.53
N ALA A 89 -11.07 -7.28 -5.38
CA ALA A 89 -9.78 -6.64 -5.60
C ALA A 89 -9.26 -5.93 -4.34
N PHE A 90 -10.13 -5.33 -3.54
CA PHE A 90 -9.78 -4.73 -2.25
C PHE A 90 -9.26 -5.79 -1.26
N LYS A 91 -9.94 -6.95 -1.17
CA LYS A 91 -9.49 -8.09 -0.35
C LYS A 91 -8.11 -8.57 -0.77
N GLU A 92 -7.90 -8.77 -2.08
CA GLU A 92 -6.61 -9.22 -2.62
C GLU A 92 -5.51 -8.17 -2.43
N ALA A 93 -5.83 -6.88 -2.51
CA ALA A 93 -4.86 -5.82 -2.24
C ALA A 93 -4.33 -5.89 -0.79
N ILE A 94 -5.19 -6.12 0.20
CA ILE A 94 -4.78 -6.29 1.60
C ILE A 94 -3.91 -7.54 1.76
N ARG A 95 -4.32 -8.67 1.19
CA ARG A 95 -3.53 -9.92 1.21
C ARG A 95 -2.15 -9.73 0.57
N SER A 96 -2.11 -9.04 -0.56
CA SER A 96 -0.87 -8.71 -1.25
C SER A 96 0.04 -7.82 -0.39
N CYS A 97 -0.50 -6.80 0.29
CA CYS A 97 0.27 -5.98 1.23
C CYS A 97 0.87 -6.81 2.37
N ILE A 98 0.08 -7.71 2.96
CA ILE A 98 0.54 -8.60 4.04
C ILE A 98 1.65 -9.54 3.52
N ASN A 99 1.45 -10.18 2.35
CA ASN A 99 2.42 -11.08 1.75
C ASN A 99 3.72 -10.37 1.36
N SER A 100 3.63 -9.17 0.83
CA SER A 100 4.79 -8.34 0.51
C SER A 100 5.55 -7.95 1.76
N SER A 101 4.83 -7.62 2.84
CA SER A 101 5.44 -7.26 4.13
C SER A 101 6.28 -8.41 4.71
N ILE A 102 5.77 -9.63 4.73
CA ILE A 102 6.54 -10.80 5.21
C ILE A 102 7.67 -11.21 4.24
N SER A 103 7.63 -10.72 3.00
CA SER A 103 8.71 -10.86 2.02
C SER A 103 9.75 -9.74 2.12
N GLY A 104 9.65 -8.87 3.15
CA GLY A 104 10.60 -7.80 3.42
C GLY A 104 10.27 -6.45 2.76
N ILE A 105 9.11 -6.31 2.10
CA ILE A 105 8.62 -5.04 1.53
C ILE A 105 7.63 -4.44 2.53
N SER A 106 8.14 -3.87 3.61
CA SER A 106 7.34 -3.49 4.78
C SER A 106 6.48 -2.23 4.60
N PHE A 107 6.77 -1.39 3.60
CA PHE A 107 6.06 -0.12 3.36
C PHE A 107 5.37 -0.17 2.02
N ILE A 108 4.31 -0.94 1.95
CA ILE A 108 3.53 -1.14 0.73
C ILE A 108 2.13 -0.54 0.86
N ALA A 109 1.66 0.02 -0.26
CA ALA A 109 0.35 0.61 -0.41
C ALA A 109 -0.51 -0.12 -1.43
N TYR A 110 -1.77 0.26 -1.49
CA TYR A 110 -2.67 0.02 -2.60
C TYR A 110 -3.47 1.29 -2.89
N ASP A 111 -4.09 1.37 -4.07
CA ASP A 111 -4.90 2.53 -4.44
C ASP A 111 -6.28 2.44 -3.77
N ILE A 112 -6.59 3.40 -2.89
CA ILE A 112 -7.86 3.44 -2.15
C ILE A 112 -9.04 3.41 -3.12
N ALA A 113 -9.92 2.43 -2.93
CA ALA A 113 -11.09 2.18 -3.76
C ALA A 113 -10.80 1.73 -5.19
N GLY A 114 -9.56 1.34 -5.48
CA GLY A 114 -9.12 0.87 -6.79
C GLY A 114 -8.67 1.96 -7.73
N TYR A 115 -7.99 1.56 -8.80
CA TYR A 115 -7.46 2.45 -9.84
C TYR A 115 -8.38 2.54 -11.05
N HIS A 116 -8.94 1.43 -11.49
CA HIS A 116 -9.82 1.34 -12.67
C HIS A 116 -11.18 0.70 -12.34
N ASP A 117 -12.03 0.48 -13.37
CA ASP A 117 -13.39 -0.09 -13.25
C ASP A 117 -14.33 0.75 -12.38
N GLU A 118 -14.40 2.05 -12.67
CA GLU A 118 -15.19 3.04 -11.93
C GLU A 118 -16.67 2.67 -11.82
N THR A 119 -17.20 1.95 -12.78
CA THR A 119 -18.59 1.48 -12.80
C THR A 119 -18.92 0.51 -11.67
N ASN A 120 -17.90 -0.16 -11.13
CA ASN A 120 -18.04 -1.08 -10.00
C ASN A 120 -17.82 -0.40 -8.64
N LEU A 121 -17.39 0.87 -8.66
CA LEU A 121 -17.15 1.63 -7.44
C LEU A 121 -18.46 1.92 -6.73
N THR A 122 -18.51 1.59 -5.44
CA THR A 122 -19.66 1.88 -4.56
C THR A 122 -19.22 2.75 -3.39
N THR A 123 -20.20 3.48 -2.83
CA THR A 123 -19.98 4.26 -1.59
C THR A 123 -19.45 3.39 -0.46
N GLU A 124 -19.96 2.16 -0.32
CA GLU A 124 -19.52 1.25 0.72
C GLU A 124 -18.07 0.83 0.52
N LEU A 125 -17.69 0.41 -0.69
CA LEU A 125 -16.31 0.06 -1.03
C LEU A 125 -15.35 1.22 -0.73
N TYR A 126 -15.70 2.44 -1.18
CA TYR A 126 -14.87 3.62 -0.92
C TYR A 126 -14.65 3.84 0.59
N LYS A 127 -15.73 3.83 1.37
CA LYS A 127 -15.67 4.08 2.82
C LYS A 127 -14.88 2.98 3.56
N ARG A 128 -15.06 1.71 3.17
CA ARG A 128 -14.35 0.56 3.77
C ARG A 128 -12.85 0.59 3.44
N SER A 129 -12.54 0.81 2.17
CA SER A 129 -11.16 0.91 1.70
C SER A 129 -10.43 2.08 2.36
N LEU A 130 -11.07 3.24 2.46
CA LEU A 130 -10.53 4.43 3.11
C LEU A 130 -10.28 4.20 4.62
N ALA A 131 -11.25 3.56 5.29
CA ALA A 131 -11.13 3.25 6.71
C ALA A 131 -9.94 2.34 6.99
N GLN A 132 -9.76 1.29 6.18
CA GLN A 132 -8.62 0.39 6.32
C GLN A 132 -7.30 1.09 6.00
N ALA A 133 -7.26 1.92 4.92
CA ALA A 133 -6.03 2.59 4.50
C ALA A 133 -5.48 3.55 5.57
N ALA A 134 -6.32 4.12 6.44
CA ALA A 134 -5.88 4.91 7.57
C ALA A 134 -5.02 4.11 8.56
N PHE A 135 -5.19 2.79 8.60
CA PHE A 135 -4.46 1.83 9.44
C PHE A 135 -3.53 0.93 8.62
N SER A 136 -2.97 1.44 7.54
CA SER A 136 -1.97 0.74 6.71
C SER A 136 -0.62 1.47 6.73
N PRO A 137 0.48 0.87 6.25
CA PRO A 137 1.77 1.57 6.18
C PRO A 137 1.71 2.87 5.40
N ILE A 138 1.05 2.87 4.25
CA ILE A 138 0.91 4.04 3.38
C ILE A 138 -0.58 4.21 3.04
N MET A 139 -1.09 5.43 3.20
CA MET A 139 -2.43 5.82 2.80
C MET A 139 -2.33 6.70 1.55
N GLN A 140 -2.81 6.19 0.41
CA GLN A 140 -2.73 6.94 -0.86
C GLN A 140 -4.05 6.94 -1.61
N LEU A 141 -4.32 8.07 -2.28
CA LEU A 141 -5.31 8.19 -3.34
C LEU A 141 -4.58 8.18 -4.68
N HIS A 142 -5.21 7.65 -5.71
CA HIS A 142 -4.69 7.66 -7.07
C HIS A 142 -5.66 8.31 -8.04
N SER A 143 -5.15 8.77 -9.18
CA SER A 143 -5.96 9.25 -10.29
C SER A 143 -6.62 8.10 -11.03
N GLY A 144 -7.71 8.40 -11.72
CA GLY A 144 -8.40 7.43 -12.56
C GLY A 144 -7.59 7.01 -13.80
N TYR A 145 -7.99 5.89 -14.38
CA TYR A 145 -7.32 5.21 -15.47
C TYR A 145 -7.15 6.04 -16.74
N SER A 146 -8.15 6.82 -17.11
CA SER A 146 -8.16 7.56 -18.38
C SER A 146 -7.28 8.80 -18.40
N GLY A 147 -6.66 9.19 -17.28
CA GLY A 147 -6.01 10.48 -17.13
C GLY A 147 -6.98 11.66 -17.08
N ASP A 148 -8.28 11.39 -17.03
CA ASP A 148 -9.32 12.41 -16.85
C ASP A 148 -9.33 12.83 -15.36
N ALA A 149 -9.10 14.12 -15.11
CA ALA A 149 -9.11 14.69 -13.78
C ALA A 149 -10.43 14.49 -13.00
N HIS A 150 -11.53 14.24 -13.71
CA HIS A 150 -12.84 13.94 -13.09
C HIS A 150 -12.89 12.54 -12.47
N LEU A 151 -12.01 11.64 -12.84
CA LEU A 151 -11.91 10.27 -12.33
C LEU A 151 -10.87 10.12 -11.19
N GLU A 152 -10.18 11.19 -10.82
CA GLU A 152 -9.29 11.17 -9.66
C GLU A 152 -10.06 10.74 -8.41
N ARG A 153 -9.44 9.88 -7.61
CA ARG A 153 -10.03 9.31 -6.38
C ARG A 153 -10.05 10.29 -5.18
N THR A 154 -10.13 11.59 -5.48
CA THR A 154 -10.30 12.60 -4.44
C THR A 154 -11.69 12.49 -3.79
N PRO A 155 -11.85 12.83 -2.50
CA PRO A 155 -13.12 12.63 -1.80
C PRO A 155 -14.28 13.43 -2.41
N TRP A 156 -14.01 14.60 -2.98
CA TRP A 156 -15.03 15.43 -3.66
C TRP A 156 -15.43 14.87 -5.02
N ASN A 157 -14.50 14.33 -5.80
CA ASN A 157 -14.81 13.66 -7.06
C ASN A 157 -15.61 12.38 -6.82
N ILE A 158 -15.22 11.58 -5.84
CA ILE A 158 -15.96 10.37 -5.44
C ILE A 158 -17.38 10.75 -4.94
N ALA A 159 -17.50 11.78 -4.11
CA ALA A 159 -18.81 12.24 -3.63
C ALA A 159 -19.72 12.70 -4.78
N LYS A 160 -19.16 13.32 -5.81
CA LYS A 160 -19.88 13.70 -7.03
C LYS A 160 -20.25 12.50 -7.88
N LEU A 161 -19.29 11.61 -8.15
CA LEU A 161 -19.47 10.40 -8.96
C LEU A 161 -20.56 9.48 -8.39
N LEU A 162 -20.52 9.26 -7.07
CA LEU A 162 -21.46 8.39 -6.37
C LEU A 162 -22.72 9.10 -5.85
N ASN A 163 -22.81 10.43 -6.07
CA ASN A 163 -23.88 11.27 -5.55
C ASN A 163 -24.08 11.11 -4.03
N ASP A 164 -22.97 11.00 -3.29
CA ASP A 164 -22.97 10.79 -1.82
C ASP A 164 -21.94 11.69 -1.14
N LYS A 165 -22.39 12.80 -0.56
CA LYS A 165 -21.54 13.76 0.16
C LYS A 165 -20.90 13.18 1.42
N SER A 166 -21.47 12.11 1.99
CA SER A 166 -20.91 11.49 3.20
C SER A 166 -19.53 10.85 2.95
N CYS A 167 -19.13 10.63 1.68
CA CYS A 167 -17.77 10.24 1.33
C CYS A 167 -16.73 11.27 1.80
N ILE A 168 -17.05 12.57 1.74
CA ILE A 168 -16.18 13.65 2.22
C ILE A 168 -16.03 13.60 3.75
N ASP A 169 -17.15 13.39 4.47
CA ASP A 169 -17.13 13.35 5.93
C ASP A 169 -16.35 12.14 6.45
N VAL A 170 -16.53 10.99 5.82
CA VAL A 170 -15.75 9.79 6.14
C VAL A 170 -14.26 10.00 5.84
N TYR A 171 -13.94 10.65 4.71
CA TYR A 171 -12.55 11.01 4.41
C TYR A 171 -11.94 11.90 5.50
N LYS A 172 -12.62 12.98 5.88
CA LYS A 172 -12.16 13.89 6.94
C LYS A 172 -11.91 13.13 8.25
N LYS A 173 -12.84 12.24 8.63
CA LYS A 173 -12.70 11.42 9.83
C LYS A 173 -11.42 10.59 9.80
N PHE A 174 -11.22 9.80 8.74
CA PHE A 174 -10.08 8.88 8.67
C PHE A 174 -8.75 9.59 8.36
N ALA A 175 -8.77 10.71 7.65
CA ALA A 175 -7.58 11.55 7.47
C ALA A 175 -7.12 12.15 8.81
N ASN A 176 -8.04 12.62 9.66
CA ASN A 176 -7.70 13.10 10.99
C ASN A 176 -7.17 11.97 11.90
N ILE A 177 -7.77 10.79 11.85
CA ILE A 177 -7.26 9.62 12.59
C ILE A 177 -5.84 9.29 12.11
N ARG A 178 -5.63 9.22 10.78
CA ARG A 178 -4.30 8.96 10.20
C ARG A 178 -3.28 10.00 10.64
N PHE A 179 -3.65 11.27 10.65
CA PHE A 179 -2.78 12.35 11.11
C PHE A 179 -2.36 12.15 12.59
N ASN A 180 -3.30 11.80 13.45
CA ASN A 180 -3.04 11.52 14.86
C ASN A 180 -2.23 10.24 15.08
N LEU A 181 -2.25 9.29 14.14
CA LEU A 181 -1.43 8.08 14.18
C LEU A 181 0.01 8.30 13.71
N ILE A 182 0.36 9.45 13.11
CA ILE A 182 1.72 9.70 12.58
C ILE A 182 2.81 9.45 13.63
N PRO A 183 2.74 9.93 14.88
CA PRO A 183 3.78 9.66 15.88
C PRO A 183 3.94 8.17 16.20
N TYR A 184 2.84 7.43 16.25
CA TYR A 184 2.85 5.99 16.42
C TYR A 184 3.50 5.29 15.22
N LEU A 185 3.05 5.62 14.01
CA LEU A 185 3.58 5.04 12.78
C LEU A 185 5.05 5.34 12.58
N TYR A 186 5.49 6.55 12.92
CA TYR A 186 6.90 6.93 12.87
C TYR A 186 7.75 6.06 13.82
N THR A 187 7.27 5.85 15.05
CA THR A 187 7.94 5.00 16.04
C THR A 187 8.01 3.55 15.58
N GLU A 188 6.90 3.01 15.06
CA GLU A 188 6.84 1.63 14.58
C GLU A 188 7.63 1.43 13.27
N THR A 189 7.70 2.45 12.41
CA THR A 189 8.57 2.45 11.23
C THR A 189 10.04 2.36 11.61
N LYS A 190 10.45 3.10 12.64
CA LYS A 190 11.82 2.99 13.19
C LYS A 190 12.09 1.57 13.69
N TYR A 191 11.18 1.02 14.49
CA TYR A 191 11.30 -0.37 14.97
C TYR A 191 11.42 -1.36 13.80
N THR A 192 10.58 -1.22 12.77
CA THR A 192 10.67 -2.04 11.55
C THR A 192 12.05 -1.94 10.88
N SER A 193 12.59 -0.72 10.76
CA SER A 193 13.89 -0.49 10.11
C SER A 193 15.07 -1.08 10.89
N GLU A 194 14.96 -1.19 12.20
CA GLU A 194 16.00 -1.72 13.09
C GLU A 194 15.93 -3.25 13.24
N THR A 195 14.74 -3.83 13.15
CA THR A 195 14.50 -5.25 13.44
C THR A 195 14.11 -6.10 12.25
N ALA A 196 13.77 -5.47 11.12
CA ALA A 196 13.15 -6.09 9.95
C ALA A 196 11.76 -6.72 10.24
N MET A 197 11.18 -6.52 11.44
CA MET A 197 9.82 -6.94 11.73
C MET A 197 8.85 -6.07 10.92
N PRO A 198 7.97 -6.64 10.08
CA PRO A 198 7.08 -5.85 9.21
C PRO A 198 6.15 -4.92 10.00
N LEU A 199 5.92 -3.70 9.47
CA LEU A 199 4.98 -2.74 10.06
C LEU A 199 3.52 -3.25 9.99
N MET A 200 3.14 -3.86 8.88
CA MET A 200 1.85 -4.53 8.68
C MET A 200 2.11 -6.02 8.54
N ARG A 201 1.66 -6.83 9.49
CA ARG A 201 2.00 -8.25 9.51
C ARG A 201 0.83 -9.15 9.84
N PRO A 202 0.77 -10.36 9.26
CA PRO A 202 -0.28 -11.30 9.54
C PRO A 202 -0.21 -11.76 11.00
N LEU A 203 -1.36 -12.14 11.55
CA LEU A 203 -1.46 -12.64 12.92
C LEU A 203 -0.54 -13.82 13.21
N LEU A 204 -0.26 -14.65 12.20
CA LEU A 204 0.58 -15.83 12.35
C LEU A 204 2.04 -15.51 12.75
N LEU A 205 2.55 -14.30 12.50
CA LEU A 205 3.89 -13.91 12.94
C LEU A 205 3.96 -13.67 14.46
N ASP A 206 2.90 -13.11 15.02
CA ASP A 206 2.84 -12.85 16.48
C ASP A 206 2.27 -14.05 17.24
N TYR A 207 1.44 -14.87 16.60
CA TYR A 207 0.74 -16.03 17.20
C TYR A 207 0.97 -17.33 16.41
N PRO A 208 2.21 -17.78 16.22
CA PRO A 208 2.52 -18.93 15.34
C PRO A 208 1.93 -20.27 15.83
N SER A 209 1.66 -20.40 17.12
CA SER A 209 1.08 -21.62 17.72
C SER A 209 -0.44 -21.65 17.67
N ASP A 210 -1.09 -20.54 17.36
CA ASP A 210 -2.55 -20.44 17.29
C ASP A 210 -3.04 -20.77 15.88
N LYS A 211 -3.59 -21.97 15.70
CA LYS A 211 -4.08 -22.42 14.39
C LYS A 211 -5.31 -21.66 13.89
N ASN A 212 -6.03 -20.95 14.76
CA ASN A 212 -7.21 -20.19 14.35
C ASN A 212 -6.83 -18.97 13.49
N VAL A 213 -5.68 -18.36 13.73
CA VAL A 213 -5.25 -17.16 13.00
C VAL A 213 -5.09 -17.38 11.50
N TYR A 214 -4.90 -18.62 11.05
CA TYR A 214 -4.79 -18.97 9.62
C TYR A 214 -6.08 -18.75 8.83
N LYS A 215 -7.24 -18.63 9.51
CA LYS A 215 -8.53 -18.37 8.87
C LYS A 215 -8.75 -16.88 8.55
N TYR A 216 -7.96 -15.99 9.16
CA TYR A 216 -8.14 -14.55 9.13
C TYR A 216 -7.06 -13.86 8.29
N GLU A 217 -7.00 -14.22 7.02
CA GLU A 217 -5.93 -13.85 6.08
C GLU A 217 -5.85 -12.35 5.71
N THR A 218 -6.88 -11.57 6.03
CA THR A 218 -6.91 -10.12 5.84
C THR A 218 -6.73 -9.33 7.14
N ASP A 219 -6.77 -10.01 8.28
CA ASP A 219 -6.62 -9.39 9.58
C ASP A 219 -5.12 -9.31 9.91
N TYR A 220 -4.70 -8.22 10.52
CA TYR A 220 -3.26 -7.97 10.70
C TYR A 220 -2.96 -7.13 11.92
N ILE A 221 -1.71 -7.19 12.39
CA ILE A 221 -1.16 -6.27 13.35
C ILE A 221 -0.46 -5.13 12.61
N LEU A 222 -0.81 -3.88 12.92
CA LEU A 222 -0.11 -2.69 12.47
C LEU A 222 0.77 -2.18 13.62
N GLY A 223 2.08 -2.19 13.40
CA GLY A 223 3.03 -1.94 14.49
C GLY A 223 2.92 -3.02 15.56
N ARG A 224 3.16 -2.69 16.83
CA ARG A 224 3.12 -3.66 17.93
C ARG A 224 1.78 -3.71 18.69
N ASN A 225 0.88 -2.74 18.46
CA ASN A 225 -0.24 -2.54 19.38
C ASN A 225 -1.62 -2.44 18.69
N LEU A 226 -1.71 -2.35 17.38
CA LEU A 226 -3.00 -2.20 16.70
C LEU A 226 -3.37 -3.47 15.93
N LEU A 227 -4.42 -4.15 16.40
CA LEU A 227 -5.05 -5.25 15.67
C LEU A 227 -6.15 -4.67 14.77
N VAL A 228 -6.05 -4.94 13.47
CA VAL A 228 -6.91 -4.34 12.44
C VAL A 228 -7.73 -5.42 11.75
N PHE A 229 -9.02 -5.19 11.64
CA PHE A 229 -10.01 -6.08 11.03
C PHE A 229 -10.65 -5.40 9.80
N PRO A 230 -10.05 -5.44 8.62
CA PRO A 230 -10.63 -4.86 7.42
C PRO A 230 -11.97 -5.50 7.06
N VAL A 231 -12.96 -4.69 6.73
CA VAL A 231 -14.24 -5.21 6.22
C VAL A 231 -14.16 -5.29 4.69
N THR A 232 -13.84 -6.46 4.18
CA THR A 232 -13.49 -6.72 2.77
C THR A 232 -14.65 -7.24 1.93
N GLU A 233 -15.85 -7.24 2.49
CA GLU A 233 -17.08 -7.71 1.82
C GLU A 233 -18.24 -6.75 2.15
N PRO A 234 -19.23 -6.61 1.26
CA PRO A 234 -20.44 -5.86 1.59
C PRO A 234 -21.16 -6.47 2.79
N GLY A 235 -21.71 -5.66 3.65
CA GLY A 235 -22.50 -6.14 4.76
C GLY A 235 -22.35 -5.34 6.06
N LYS A 236 -23.14 -5.75 7.06
CA LYS A 236 -23.22 -5.04 8.35
C LYS A 236 -22.48 -5.74 9.48
N ILE A 237 -22.09 -7.00 9.29
CA ILE A 237 -21.47 -7.86 10.31
C ILE A 237 -20.22 -8.48 9.72
N LYS A 238 -19.13 -8.46 10.48
CA LYS A 238 -17.91 -9.24 10.23
C LYS A 238 -17.62 -10.05 11.47
N GLU A 239 -17.35 -11.33 11.30
CA GLU A 239 -16.75 -12.16 12.35
C GLU A 239 -15.28 -11.77 12.51
N ILE A 240 -14.85 -11.57 13.76
CA ILE A 240 -13.48 -11.24 14.12
C ILE A 240 -12.97 -12.21 15.16
N TYR A 241 -11.66 -12.43 15.15
CA TYR A 241 -10.97 -13.31 16.09
C TYR A 241 -9.92 -12.53 16.87
N PHE A 242 -10.01 -12.62 18.19
CA PHE A 242 -9.00 -12.06 19.07
C PHE A 242 -8.05 -13.16 19.53
N PRO A 243 -6.77 -13.13 19.11
CA PRO A 243 -5.75 -13.99 19.71
C PRO A 243 -5.59 -13.72 21.21
N GLU A 244 -4.90 -14.61 21.90
CA GLU A 244 -4.62 -14.46 23.33
C GLU A 244 -4.00 -13.10 23.65
N GLY A 245 -4.54 -12.41 24.66
CA GLY A 245 -4.07 -11.10 25.09
C GLY A 245 -5.19 -10.21 25.62
N ASP A 246 -4.80 -9.04 26.11
CA ASP A 246 -5.72 -7.99 26.53
C ASP A 246 -5.97 -7.00 25.39
N TRP A 247 -7.23 -6.95 24.93
CA TRP A 247 -7.62 -6.10 23.81
C TRP A 247 -8.58 -5.00 24.28
N PHE A 248 -8.37 -3.80 23.72
CA PHE A 248 -9.19 -2.64 23.98
C PHE A 248 -9.77 -2.09 22.67
N ASP A 249 -11.06 -1.81 22.67
CA ASP A 249 -11.71 -1.18 21.52
C ASP A 249 -11.12 0.21 21.27
N PHE A 250 -10.60 0.41 20.07
CA PHE A 250 -9.90 1.65 19.69
C PHE A 250 -10.78 2.90 19.80
N TRP A 251 -12.11 2.75 19.67
CA TRP A 251 -13.03 3.88 19.63
C TRP A 251 -13.56 4.24 21.01
N SER A 252 -13.78 3.27 21.89
CA SER A 252 -14.38 3.46 23.19
C SER A 252 -13.40 3.29 24.37
N PHE A 253 -12.20 2.76 24.09
CA PHE A 253 -11.17 2.39 25.09
C PHE A 253 -11.67 1.38 26.13
N LYS A 254 -12.71 0.63 25.81
CA LYS A 254 -13.22 -0.44 26.66
C LYS A 254 -12.52 -1.76 26.33
N LYS A 255 -12.24 -2.56 27.40
CA LYS A 255 -11.72 -3.90 27.29
C LYS A 255 -12.80 -4.86 26.79
#